data_120b0cb53db63e1d99a6f6d1969560c3
#
_entry.id   120b0cb53db63e1d99a6f6d1969560c3
#
_cell.length_a   1.000
_cell.length_b   1.000
_cell.length_c   1.000
_cell.angle_alpha   90.00
_cell.angle_beta   90.00
_cell.angle_gamma   90.00
#
_symmetry.space_group_name_H-M   'P 1'
#
loop_
_entity.id
_entity.type
_entity.pdbx_description
1 polymer ?
#
loop_
_entity_poly.entity_id
_entity_poly.type
_entity_poly.pdbx_seq_one_letter_code
_entity_poly.pdbx_strand_id
1 'polypeptide(L)'
;MRRHRPLDEVETLPLNVRLSPWLPLLALLPLAGAQQLDPITARSKGRPGAPVTVYEMADFQCPACREFALSTLPALDRDYIQTGKVRWVYVNFPLTNIHKNAIAAAQIAMCAARQNRFWPVHDALYQKQPSWAGLDLAWPALIALADSAGVGHDALVICLNTRATVDEISRDAQGSVRTGANATPAFYIEGGLAEGAIPAADFSRILDSVHRAKTGAPARP
;
A
#
# COMPACT_ATOMS: atom_id res chain seq x y z
N MET A 1 -56.95 22.68 -64.31
CA MET A 1 -55.75 23.27 -64.81
C MET A 1 -54.98 23.92 -63.64
N ARG A 2 -54.03 23.24 -63.04
CA ARG A 2 -53.15 23.78 -62.01
C ARG A 2 -51.74 23.93 -62.62
N ARG A 3 -51.23 25.14 -62.66
CA ARG A 3 -49.93 25.44 -63.22
C ARG A 3 -48.83 25.09 -62.18
N HIS A 4 -47.88 24.30 -62.60
CA HIS A 4 -46.62 24.05 -61.90
C HIS A 4 -45.76 25.32 -61.88
N ARG A 5 -45.24 25.66 -60.66
CA ARG A 5 -44.18 26.62 -60.48
C ARG A 5 -42.84 25.86 -60.40
N PRO A 6 -41.79 26.28 -61.08
CA PRO A 6 -40.47 25.68 -60.94
C PRO A 6 -39.82 26.15 -59.64
N LEU A 7 -39.11 25.20 -58.98
CA LEU A 7 -38.25 25.39 -57.84
C LEU A 7 -36.83 25.63 -58.36
N ASP A 8 -36.44 26.89 -58.51
CA ASP A 8 -35.07 27.25 -58.74
C ASP A 8 -34.85 28.63 -58.15
N GLU A 9 -34.20 28.67 -57.02
CA GLU A 9 -33.24 29.70 -56.58
C GLU A 9 -32.80 29.40 -55.14
N VAL A 10 -31.68 28.71 -55.03
CA VAL A 10 -30.96 28.58 -53.77
C VAL A 10 -30.06 29.81 -53.67
N GLU A 11 -30.48 30.80 -52.88
CA GLU A 11 -29.64 31.94 -52.53
C GLU A 11 -28.49 31.49 -51.67
N THR A 12 -27.32 31.49 -52.19
CA THR A 12 -26.07 31.28 -51.45
C THR A 12 -25.67 32.56 -50.71
N LEU A 13 -25.95 32.59 -49.41
CA LEU A 13 -25.44 33.63 -48.52
C LEU A 13 -23.92 33.47 -48.31
N PRO A 14 -23.09 34.50 -48.58
CA PRO A 14 -21.65 34.42 -48.30
C PRO A 14 -21.43 34.50 -46.77
N LEU A 15 -21.01 33.38 -46.16
CA LEU A 15 -20.53 33.37 -44.78
C LEU A 15 -19.17 34.06 -44.68
N ASN A 16 -19.16 35.36 -44.45
CA ASN A 16 -17.96 36.11 -44.10
C ASN A 16 -17.64 35.84 -42.62
N VAL A 17 -17.02 34.70 -42.31
CA VAL A 17 -16.46 34.43 -41.01
C VAL A 17 -15.16 35.23 -40.86
N ARG A 18 -15.23 36.39 -40.22
CA ARG A 18 -14.04 37.09 -39.73
C ARG A 18 -13.45 36.29 -38.59
N LEU A 19 -12.38 35.58 -38.84
CA LEU A 19 -11.56 34.96 -37.82
C LEU A 19 -10.95 36.05 -36.93
N SER A 20 -11.46 36.16 -35.71
CA SER A 20 -10.90 37.05 -34.70
C SER A 20 -9.52 36.48 -34.24
N PRO A 21 -8.43 37.29 -34.26
CA PRO A 21 -7.09 36.83 -33.89
C PRO A 21 -6.91 36.64 -32.37
N TRP A 22 -7.98 36.70 -31.58
CA TRP A 22 -7.95 36.59 -30.15
C TRP A 22 -8.62 35.28 -29.66
N LEU A 23 -8.22 34.14 -30.23
CA LEU A 23 -8.49 32.87 -29.58
C LEU A 23 -7.54 32.76 -28.36
N PRO A 24 -8.06 32.69 -27.13
CA PRO A 24 -7.20 32.39 -25.99
C PRO A 24 -6.63 31.00 -26.20
N LEU A 25 -5.30 30.92 -26.20
CA LEU A 25 -4.56 29.68 -26.15
C LEU A 25 -4.95 28.98 -24.84
N LEU A 26 -5.95 28.10 -24.88
CA LEU A 26 -6.27 27.19 -23.77
C LEU A 26 -5.04 26.31 -23.60
N ALA A 27 -4.18 26.73 -22.65
CA ALA A 27 -3.07 25.91 -22.19
C ALA A 27 -3.69 24.63 -21.62
N LEU A 28 -3.58 23.53 -22.36
CA LEU A 28 -3.80 22.19 -21.87
C LEU A 28 -2.76 21.94 -20.78
N LEU A 29 -3.10 22.26 -19.54
CA LEU A 29 -2.36 21.81 -18.38
C LEU A 29 -2.39 20.28 -18.43
N PRO A 30 -1.25 19.60 -18.47
CA PRO A 30 -1.24 18.15 -18.36
C PRO A 30 -1.89 17.81 -17.01
N LEU A 31 -2.98 17.05 -17.02
CA LEU A 31 -3.44 16.36 -15.83
C LEU A 31 -2.24 15.49 -15.40
N ALA A 32 -1.56 15.91 -14.35
CA ALA A 32 -0.57 15.08 -13.68
C ALA A 32 -1.34 13.87 -13.16
N GLY A 33 -1.38 12.80 -13.95
CA GLY A 33 -1.90 11.53 -13.52
C GLY A 33 -1.13 11.15 -12.25
N ALA A 34 -1.84 10.95 -11.14
CA ALA A 34 -1.24 10.47 -9.91
C ALA A 34 -0.51 9.16 -10.26
N GLN A 35 0.82 9.20 -10.33
CA GLN A 35 1.63 8.00 -10.56
C GLN A 35 1.35 7.03 -9.41
N GLN A 36 0.75 5.90 -9.73
CA GLN A 36 0.52 4.84 -8.78
C GLN A 36 1.88 4.33 -8.33
N LEU A 37 2.15 4.44 -7.02
CA LEU A 37 3.40 3.94 -6.45
C LEU A 37 3.54 2.44 -6.72
N ASP A 38 4.78 2.00 -6.98
CA ASP A 38 5.10 0.57 -6.98
C ASP A 38 4.60 -0.07 -5.68
N PRO A 39 3.95 -1.26 -5.75
CA PRO A 39 3.35 -1.90 -4.59
C PRO A 39 4.31 -2.13 -3.41
N ILE A 40 5.58 -2.37 -3.68
CA ILE A 40 6.61 -2.50 -2.62
C ILE A 40 6.89 -1.14 -1.99
N THR A 41 7.03 -0.10 -2.78
CA THR A 41 7.27 1.27 -2.29
C THR A 41 6.11 1.76 -1.44
N ALA A 42 4.87 1.50 -1.83
CA ALA A 42 3.67 1.93 -1.11
C ALA A 42 3.58 1.33 0.32
N ARG A 43 4.17 0.17 0.55
CA ARG A 43 4.21 -0.53 1.85
C ARG A 43 5.61 -0.58 2.46
N SER A 44 6.48 0.34 2.06
CA SER A 44 7.80 0.53 2.65
C SER A 44 7.84 1.78 3.51
N LYS A 45 8.67 1.75 4.56
CA LYS A 45 9.11 2.93 5.33
C LYS A 45 10.62 3.09 5.18
N GLY A 46 11.10 4.31 5.37
CA GLY A 46 12.54 4.62 5.27
C GLY A 46 13.01 4.88 3.84
N ARG A 47 14.31 5.16 3.71
CA ARG A 47 14.91 5.51 2.41
C ARG A 47 15.14 4.28 1.55
N PRO A 48 14.85 4.31 0.24
CA PRO A 48 15.15 3.19 -0.67
C PRO A 48 16.62 2.74 -0.64
N GLY A 49 17.56 3.67 -0.43
CA GLY A 49 19.01 3.41 -0.35
C GLY A 49 19.54 3.18 1.07
N ALA A 50 18.70 2.84 2.05
CA ALA A 50 19.17 2.49 3.39
C ALA A 50 20.08 1.24 3.33
N PRO A 51 21.18 1.20 4.14
CA PRO A 51 22.14 0.10 4.09
C PRO A 51 21.57 -1.25 4.49
N VAL A 52 20.51 -1.27 5.28
CA VAL A 52 19.83 -2.51 5.73
C VAL A 52 18.39 -2.50 5.24
N THR A 53 17.92 -3.63 4.69
CA THR A 53 16.50 -3.83 4.39
C THR A 53 15.94 -4.94 5.26
N VAL A 54 14.81 -4.65 5.90
CA VAL A 54 14.02 -5.61 6.67
C VAL A 54 12.72 -5.89 5.91
N TYR A 55 12.45 -7.16 5.63
CA TYR A 55 11.17 -7.62 5.12
C TYR A 55 10.40 -8.26 6.29
N GLU A 56 9.34 -7.60 6.74
CA GLU A 56 8.43 -8.09 7.77
C GLU A 56 7.33 -8.92 7.10
N MET A 57 7.37 -10.23 7.28
CA MET A 57 6.34 -11.16 6.83
C MET A 57 5.28 -11.29 7.92
N ALA A 58 4.11 -10.71 7.70
CA ALA A 58 3.13 -10.55 8.76
C ALA A 58 1.68 -10.78 8.28
N ASP A 59 0.83 -11.08 9.27
CA ASP A 59 -0.59 -11.33 9.13
C ASP A 59 -1.36 -10.34 10.00
N PHE A 60 -2.26 -9.57 9.40
CA PHE A 60 -3.04 -8.57 10.12
C PHE A 60 -3.94 -9.16 11.20
N GLN A 61 -4.31 -10.44 11.11
CA GLN A 61 -5.13 -11.12 12.14
C GLN A 61 -4.28 -11.80 13.23
N CYS A 62 -2.95 -11.93 13.04
CA CYS A 62 -2.08 -12.57 14.02
C CYS A 62 -1.90 -11.69 15.28
N PRO A 63 -2.17 -12.20 16.49
CA PRO A 63 -1.98 -11.44 17.73
C PRO A 63 -0.52 -11.05 17.99
N ALA A 64 0.44 -11.92 17.64
CA ALA A 64 1.87 -11.64 17.79
C ALA A 64 2.34 -10.52 16.84
N CYS A 65 1.77 -10.44 15.60
CA CYS A 65 2.03 -9.33 14.69
C CYS A 65 1.48 -8.01 15.25
N ARG A 66 0.28 -8.05 15.86
CA ARG A 66 -0.28 -6.89 16.55
C ARG A 66 0.63 -6.41 17.68
N GLU A 67 1.09 -7.33 18.51
CA GLU A 67 2.01 -7.00 19.62
C GLU A 67 3.28 -6.33 19.10
N PHE A 68 3.90 -6.90 18.07
CA PHE A 68 5.08 -6.32 17.45
C PHE A 68 4.80 -4.92 16.86
N ALA A 69 3.73 -4.77 16.09
CA ALA A 69 3.38 -3.51 15.44
C ALA A 69 3.10 -2.37 16.45
N LEU A 70 2.51 -2.68 17.62
CA LEU A 70 2.14 -1.66 18.59
C LEU A 70 3.23 -1.41 19.64
N SER A 71 4.05 -2.40 19.97
CA SER A 71 5.01 -2.31 21.08
C SER A 71 6.46 -2.16 20.60
N THR A 72 6.84 -2.81 19.50
CA THR A 72 8.24 -2.84 19.03
C THR A 72 8.50 -1.90 17.85
N LEU A 73 7.68 -1.99 16.81
CA LEU A 73 7.88 -1.22 15.57
C LEU A 73 8.01 0.30 15.77
N PRO A 74 7.26 0.96 16.68
CA PRO A 74 7.41 2.40 16.90
C PRO A 74 8.81 2.83 17.37
N ALA A 75 9.47 2.02 18.20
CA ALA A 75 10.85 2.29 18.61
C ALA A 75 11.84 2.08 17.46
N LEU A 76 11.67 1.01 16.69
CA LEU A 76 12.50 0.74 15.52
C LEU A 76 12.28 1.78 14.41
N ASP A 77 11.07 2.27 14.24
CA ASP A 77 10.77 3.36 13.29
C ASP A 77 11.59 4.60 13.65
N ARG A 78 11.49 5.07 14.91
CA ARG A 78 12.21 6.24 15.38
C ARG A 78 13.74 6.08 15.29
N ASP A 79 14.29 4.94 15.70
CA ASP A 79 15.72 4.80 15.95
C ASP A 79 16.50 4.29 14.71
N TYR A 80 15.82 3.65 13.77
CA TYR A 80 16.44 3.03 12.59
C TYR A 80 15.86 3.48 11.26
N ILE A 81 14.53 3.54 11.14
CA ILE A 81 13.87 3.83 9.85
C ILE A 81 13.97 5.33 9.55
N GLN A 82 13.53 6.18 10.48
CA GLN A 82 13.59 7.65 10.33
C GLN A 82 15.02 8.18 10.28
N THR A 83 15.97 7.50 10.91
CA THR A 83 17.39 7.84 10.83
C THR A 83 18.05 7.39 9.52
N GLY A 84 17.32 6.67 8.67
CA GLY A 84 17.78 6.20 7.36
C GLY A 84 18.75 5.03 7.40
N LYS A 85 18.88 4.33 8.52
CA LYS A 85 19.70 3.12 8.66
C LYS A 85 19.01 1.89 8.07
N VAL A 86 17.66 1.86 8.13
CA VAL A 86 16.86 0.73 7.75
C VAL A 86 15.75 1.18 6.77
N ARG A 87 15.56 0.39 5.72
CA ARG A 87 14.35 0.33 4.93
C ARG A 87 13.49 -0.81 5.45
N TRP A 88 12.25 -0.54 5.79
CA TRP A 88 11.28 -1.51 6.29
C TRP A 88 10.23 -1.78 5.23
N VAL A 89 10.01 -3.06 4.89
CA VAL A 89 9.04 -3.49 3.88
C VAL A 89 8.08 -4.46 4.50
N TYR A 90 6.78 -4.15 4.48
CA TYR A 90 5.74 -5.09 4.89
C TYR A 90 5.46 -6.11 3.77
N VAL A 91 5.40 -7.40 4.13
CA VAL A 91 5.12 -8.52 3.22
C VAL A 91 3.93 -9.29 3.76
N ASN A 92 2.87 -9.47 2.95
CA ASN A 92 1.69 -10.19 3.38
C ASN A 92 1.97 -11.69 3.53
N PHE A 93 1.76 -12.22 4.72
CA PHE A 93 1.83 -13.65 4.99
C PHE A 93 0.60 -14.14 5.76
N PRO A 94 -0.59 -14.13 5.12
CA PRO A 94 -1.84 -14.52 5.76
C PRO A 94 -1.88 -16.02 6.05
N LEU A 95 -2.00 -16.40 7.32
CA LEU A 95 -2.07 -17.78 7.79
C LEU A 95 -3.53 -18.29 7.72
N THR A 96 -4.03 -18.52 6.52
CA THR A 96 -5.46 -18.77 6.23
C THR A 96 -6.03 -20.02 6.87
N ASN A 97 -5.21 -20.96 7.29
CA ASN A 97 -5.59 -22.18 8.00
C ASN A 97 -6.04 -21.91 9.45
N ILE A 98 -5.63 -20.78 10.04
CA ILE A 98 -5.97 -20.40 11.44
C ILE A 98 -6.60 -19.01 11.56
N HIS A 99 -6.48 -18.17 10.53
CA HIS A 99 -6.92 -16.78 10.52
C HIS A 99 -7.91 -16.51 9.37
N LYS A 100 -9.21 -16.72 9.64
CA LYS A 100 -10.28 -16.64 8.62
C LYS A 100 -10.41 -15.30 7.90
N ASN A 101 -10.03 -14.18 8.55
CA ASN A 101 -10.14 -12.83 8.01
C ASN A 101 -8.79 -12.25 7.52
N ALA A 102 -7.70 -13.03 7.55
CA ALA A 102 -6.35 -12.57 7.19
C ALA A 102 -6.27 -12.06 5.73
N ILE A 103 -6.87 -12.79 4.79
CA ILE A 103 -6.92 -12.37 3.38
C ILE A 103 -7.73 -11.09 3.20
N ALA A 104 -8.87 -10.96 3.88
CA ALA A 104 -9.70 -9.77 3.77
C ALA A 104 -8.94 -8.53 4.27
N ALA A 105 -8.28 -8.62 5.43
CA ALA A 105 -7.48 -7.55 5.99
C ALA A 105 -6.28 -7.19 5.07
N ALA A 106 -5.59 -8.19 4.51
CA ALA A 106 -4.51 -7.97 3.55
C ALA A 106 -5.01 -7.25 2.28
N GLN A 107 -6.16 -7.63 1.72
CA GLN A 107 -6.74 -6.95 0.55
C GLN A 107 -7.10 -5.48 0.85
N ILE A 108 -7.68 -5.19 2.01
CA ILE A 108 -7.97 -3.82 2.45
C ILE A 108 -6.68 -3.00 2.50
N ALA A 109 -5.63 -3.50 3.17
CA ALA A 109 -4.35 -2.80 3.29
C ALA A 109 -3.69 -2.57 1.91
N MET A 110 -3.72 -3.58 1.04
CA MET A 110 -3.13 -3.48 -0.30
C MET A 110 -3.94 -2.58 -1.25
N CYS A 111 -5.26 -2.52 -1.13
CA CYS A 111 -6.07 -1.55 -1.85
C CYS A 111 -5.83 -0.11 -1.33
N ALA A 112 -5.61 0.05 -0.03
CA ALA A 112 -5.20 1.32 0.56
C ALA A 112 -3.79 1.76 0.08
N ALA A 113 -2.87 0.80 -0.12
CA ALA A 113 -1.55 1.06 -0.68
C ALA A 113 -1.62 1.75 -2.06
N ARG A 114 -2.58 1.39 -2.90
CA ARG A 114 -2.82 2.00 -4.22
C ARG A 114 -3.24 3.47 -4.14
N GLN A 115 -3.67 3.92 -2.95
CA GLN A 115 -4.03 5.29 -2.63
C GLN A 115 -2.99 5.97 -1.71
N ASN A 116 -1.81 5.37 -1.53
CA ASN A 116 -0.76 5.83 -0.61
C ASN A 116 -1.25 5.93 0.86
N ARG A 117 -2.11 4.99 1.25
CA ARG A 117 -2.71 4.90 2.60
C ARG A 117 -2.41 3.58 3.31
N PHE A 118 -1.38 2.84 2.85
CA PHE A 118 -1.03 1.55 3.47
C PHE A 118 -0.79 1.68 4.98
N TRP A 119 0.12 2.57 5.40
CA TRP A 119 0.51 2.67 6.81
C TRP A 119 -0.59 3.17 7.74
N PRO A 120 -1.39 4.20 7.39
CA PRO A 120 -2.57 4.54 8.19
C PRO A 120 -3.55 3.38 8.38
N VAL A 121 -3.78 2.57 7.33
CA VAL A 121 -4.65 1.39 7.42
C VAL A 121 -3.99 0.25 8.19
N HIS A 122 -2.70 0.01 8.00
CA HIS A 122 -1.91 -0.94 8.79
C HIS A 122 -2.07 -0.67 10.30
N ASP A 123 -1.87 0.58 10.72
CA ASP A 123 -1.97 0.97 12.12
C ASP A 123 -3.40 0.80 12.64
N ALA A 124 -4.41 1.21 11.87
CA ALA A 124 -5.82 1.04 12.23
C ALA A 124 -6.22 -0.44 12.35
N LEU A 125 -5.77 -1.30 11.43
CA LEU A 125 -6.04 -2.74 11.46
C LEU A 125 -5.49 -3.38 12.73
N TYR A 126 -4.24 -3.10 13.11
CA TYR A 126 -3.66 -3.66 14.33
C TYR A 126 -4.25 -3.05 15.60
N GLN A 127 -4.45 -1.73 15.66
CA GLN A 127 -5.07 -1.08 16.82
C GLN A 127 -6.47 -1.65 17.13
N LYS A 128 -7.25 -1.87 16.08
CA LYS A 128 -8.64 -2.36 16.17
C LYS A 128 -8.78 -3.85 15.94
N GLN A 129 -7.69 -4.62 15.87
CA GLN A 129 -7.72 -6.06 15.62
C GLN A 129 -8.75 -6.83 16.48
N PRO A 130 -8.88 -6.58 17.80
CA PRO A 130 -9.87 -7.28 18.62
C PRO A 130 -11.32 -7.06 18.19
N SER A 131 -11.62 -5.96 17.50
CA SER A 131 -12.98 -5.63 17.08
C SER A 131 -13.41 -6.30 15.77
N TRP A 132 -12.48 -6.81 14.97
CA TRP A 132 -12.80 -7.41 13.67
C TRP A 132 -12.28 -8.83 13.48
N ALA A 133 -11.20 -9.22 14.16
CA ALA A 133 -10.53 -10.50 13.92
C ALA A 133 -11.44 -11.72 14.17
N GLY A 134 -12.33 -11.65 15.18
CA GLY A 134 -13.26 -12.72 15.54
C GLY A 134 -14.56 -12.77 14.72
N LEU A 135 -14.86 -11.75 13.90
CA LEU A 135 -16.13 -11.66 13.18
C LEU A 135 -16.24 -12.77 12.11
N ASP A 136 -17.44 -13.28 11.91
CA ASP A 136 -17.72 -14.23 10.82
C ASP A 136 -17.68 -13.54 9.46
N LEU A 137 -18.11 -12.28 9.40
CA LEU A 137 -18.05 -11.42 8.24
C LEU A 137 -17.35 -10.11 8.62
N ALA A 138 -16.05 -10.01 8.41
CA ALA A 138 -15.26 -8.84 8.80
C ALA A 138 -15.30 -7.70 7.76
N TRP A 139 -15.72 -7.93 6.52
CA TRP A 139 -15.66 -6.94 5.43
C TRP A 139 -16.23 -5.56 5.79
N PRO A 140 -17.46 -5.44 6.36
CA PRO A 140 -18.01 -4.12 6.70
C PRO A 140 -17.14 -3.36 7.71
N ALA A 141 -16.61 -4.05 8.73
CA ALA A 141 -15.76 -3.45 9.75
C ALA A 141 -14.39 -3.03 9.16
N LEU A 142 -13.82 -3.86 8.29
CA LEU A 142 -12.53 -3.58 7.64
C LEU A 142 -12.62 -2.40 6.66
N ILE A 143 -13.71 -2.31 5.88
CA ILE A 143 -13.99 -1.17 4.99
C ILE A 143 -14.14 0.12 5.82
N ALA A 144 -14.93 0.09 6.89
CA ALA A 144 -15.11 1.25 7.76
C ALA A 144 -13.79 1.71 8.42
N LEU A 145 -12.90 0.77 8.78
CA LEU A 145 -11.56 1.11 9.27
C LEU A 145 -10.71 1.80 8.19
N ALA A 146 -10.74 1.31 6.95
CA ALA A 146 -10.02 1.93 5.85
C ALA A 146 -10.56 3.34 5.55
N ASP A 147 -11.88 3.52 5.52
CA ASP A 147 -12.53 4.83 5.33
C ASP A 147 -12.09 5.80 6.43
N SER A 148 -12.07 5.35 7.70
CA SER A 148 -11.63 6.17 8.83
C SER A 148 -10.13 6.53 8.77
N ALA A 149 -9.33 5.73 8.10
CA ALA A 149 -7.90 5.98 7.84
C ALA A 149 -7.65 6.86 6.60
N GLY A 150 -8.71 7.42 6.00
CA GLY A 150 -8.64 8.34 4.89
C GLY A 150 -8.46 7.69 3.52
N VAL A 151 -8.90 6.45 3.37
CA VAL A 151 -8.98 5.77 2.08
C VAL A 151 -10.24 6.24 1.34
N GLY A 152 -10.13 6.55 0.06
CA GLY A 152 -11.28 6.89 -0.77
C GLY A 152 -12.16 5.67 -1.01
N HIS A 153 -13.41 5.71 -0.53
CA HIS A 153 -14.34 4.59 -0.50
C HIS A 153 -14.56 3.94 -1.87
N ASP A 154 -14.91 4.74 -2.88
CA ASP A 154 -15.22 4.22 -4.22
C ASP A 154 -14.03 3.49 -4.84
N ALA A 155 -12.83 4.06 -4.73
CA ALA A 155 -11.62 3.43 -5.24
C ALA A 155 -11.26 2.15 -4.46
N LEU A 156 -11.54 2.11 -3.15
CA LEU A 156 -11.39 0.91 -2.32
C LEU A 156 -12.34 -0.20 -2.81
N VAL A 157 -13.63 0.11 -2.97
CA VAL A 157 -14.64 -0.85 -3.42
C VAL A 157 -14.33 -1.38 -4.83
N ILE A 158 -13.91 -0.51 -5.75
CA ILE A 158 -13.48 -0.93 -7.10
C ILE A 158 -12.28 -1.90 -7.00
N CYS A 159 -11.26 -1.57 -6.22
CA CYS A 159 -10.08 -2.41 -6.03
C CYS A 159 -10.43 -3.79 -5.46
N LEU A 160 -11.31 -3.86 -4.48
CA LEU A 160 -11.79 -5.11 -3.88
C LEU A 160 -12.60 -5.95 -4.87
N ASN A 161 -13.57 -5.35 -5.56
CA ASN A 161 -14.44 -6.03 -6.53
C ASN A 161 -13.66 -6.57 -7.73
N THR A 162 -12.63 -5.86 -8.18
CA THR A 162 -11.75 -6.31 -9.27
C THR A 162 -10.68 -7.29 -8.80
N ARG A 163 -10.59 -7.58 -7.50
CA ARG A 163 -9.58 -8.46 -6.88
C ARG A 163 -8.14 -8.05 -7.24
N ALA A 164 -7.91 -6.76 -7.40
CA ALA A 164 -6.69 -6.18 -7.99
C ALA A 164 -5.39 -6.51 -7.21
N THR A 165 -5.49 -6.96 -5.96
CA THR A 165 -4.35 -7.20 -5.07
C THR A 165 -4.12 -8.68 -4.72
N VAL A 166 -5.01 -9.57 -5.17
CA VAL A 166 -4.96 -11.00 -4.79
C VAL A 166 -3.66 -11.66 -5.21
N ASP A 167 -3.21 -11.43 -6.45
CA ASP A 167 -1.97 -12.02 -6.97
C ASP A 167 -0.73 -11.48 -6.25
N GLU A 168 -0.75 -10.22 -5.83
CA GLU A 168 0.35 -9.62 -5.06
C GLU A 168 0.46 -10.27 -3.68
N ILE A 169 -0.67 -10.43 -2.98
CA ILE A 169 -0.74 -11.10 -1.67
C ILE A 169 -0.29 -12.56 -1.80
N SER A 170 -0.70 -13.25 -2.86
CA SER A 170 -0.29 -14.63 -3.12
C SER A 170 1.21 -14.75 -3.35
N ARG A 171 1.80 -13.84 -4.16
CA ARG A 171 3.26 -13.81 -4.38
C ARG A 171 4.04 -13.54 -3.10
N ASP A 172 3.53 -12.65 -2.25
CA ASP A 172 4.10 -12.34 -0.94
C ASP A 172 4.13 -13.58 -0.05
N ALA A 173 2.99 -14.26 0.10
CA ALA A 173 2.87 -15.46 0.91
C ALA A 173 3.80 -16.58 0.41
N GLN A 174 3.85 -16.81 -0.90
CA GLN A 174 4.77 -17.78 -1.50
C GLN A 174 6.24 -17.36 -1.28
N GLY A 175 6.54 -16.08 -1.37
CA GLY A 175 7.86 -15.52 -1.07
C GLY A 175 8.27 -15.81 0.36
N SER A 176 7.37 -15.57 1.32
CA SER A 176 7.59 -15.83 2.74
C SER A 176 7.92 -17.30 3.01
N VAL A 177 7.15 -18.23 2.43
CA VAL A 177 7.45 -19.68 2.54
C VAL A 177 8.83 -20.01 1.98
N ARG A 178 9.24 -19.42 0.86
CA ARG A 178 10.58 -19.67 0.27
C ARG A 178 11.74 -19.16 1.14
N THR A 179 11.52 -18.19 2.01
CA THR A 179 12.55 -17.77 3.00
C THR A 179 12.70 -18.73 4.16
N GLY A 180 11.80 -19.72 4.30
CA GLY A 180 11.75 -20.66 5.41
C GLY A 180 10.83 -20.21 6.55
N ALA A 181 10.11 -19.07 6.40
CA ALA A 181 9.19 -18.58 7.43
C ALA A 181 8.03 -19.58 7.64
N ASN A 182 7.76 -19.91 8.91
CA ASN A 182 6.72 -20.85 9.33
C ASN A 182 5.69 -20.23 10.27
N ALA A 183 5.97 -19.02 10.77
CA ALA A 183 5.13 -18.29 11.72
C ALA A 183 5.13 -16.81 11.37
N THR A 184 4.23 -16.05 12.00
CA THR A 184 4.17 -14.59 11.91
C THR A 184 4.19 -13.94 13.30
N PRO A 185 4.83 -12.75 13.43
CA PRO A 185 5.65 -12.10 12.43
C PRO A 185 6.97 -12.84 12.19
N ALA A 186 7.49 -12.79 10.96
CA ALA A 186 8.83 -13.22 10.63
C ALA A 186 9.57 -12.09 9.89
N PHE A 187 10.88 -12.03 10.04
CA PHE A 187 11.71 -10.95 9.53
C PHE A 187 12.88 -11.52 8.73
N TYR A 188 12.92 -11.22 7.44
CA TYR A 188 14.08 -11.53 6.63
C TYR A 188 14.99 -10.29 6.56
N ILE A 189 16.24 -10.44 7.02
CA ILE A 189 17.19 -9.35 7.17
C ILE A 189 18.53 -9.80 6.58
N GLU A 190 18.91 -9.28 5.42
CA GLU A 190 20.20 -9.50 4.77
C GLU A 190 20.65 -10.99 4.74
N GLY A 191 19.72 -11.88 4.44
CA GLY A 191 20.00 -13.33 4.36
C GLY A 191 19.69 -14.12 5.64
N GLY A 192 19.43 -13.45 6.77
CA GLY A 192 19.02 -14.07 8.02
C GLY A 192 17.50 -14.05 8.20
N LEU A 193 16.95 -15.06 8.85
CA LEU A 193 15.54 -15.15 9.24
C LEU A 193 15.43 -15.12 10.77
N ALA A 194 14.51 -14.28 11.27
CA ALA A 194 14.12 -14.23 12.67
C ALA A 194 12.59 -14.30 12.76
N GLU A 195 12.05 -14.96 13.78
CA GLU A 195 10.61 -15.18 13.92
C GLU A 195 10.10 -14.79 15.30
N GLY A 196 8.82 -14.42 15.36
CA GLY A 196 8.10 -14.06 16.59
C GLY A 196 8.12 -12.55 16.90
N ALA A 197 7.35 -12.14 17.89
CA ALA A 197 7.26 -10.76 18.36
C ALA A 197 8.52 -10.38 19.16
N ILE A 198 9.64 -10.19 18.48
CA ILE A 198 10.94 -9.90 19.09
C ILE A 198 10.87 -8.54 19.81
N PRO A 199 11.29 -8.45 21.10
CA PRO A 199 11.31 -7.19 21.84
C PRO A 199 12.24 -6.14 21.18
N ALA A 200 11.92 -4.85 21.33
CA ALA A 200 12.65 -3.76 20.69
C ALA A 200 14.16 -3.77 20.99
N ALA A 201 14.57 -4.07 22.24
CA ALA A 201 15.97 -4.14 22.62
C ALA A 201 16.73 -5.25 21.88
N ASP A 202 16.10 -6.41 21.70
CA ASP A 202 16.72 -7.56 21.02
C ASP A 202 16.78 -7.32 19.52
N PHE A 203 15.71 -6.77 18.94
CA PHE A 203 15.68 -6.40 17.52
C PHE A 203 16.70 -5.31 17.21
N SER A 204 16.86 -4.32 18.09
CA SER A 204 17.90 -3.29 17.95
C SER A 204 19.30 -3.88 17.91
N ARG A 205 19.61 -4.89 18.73
CA ARG A 205 20.91 -5.59 18.69
C ARG A 205 21.15 -6.27 17.35
N ILE A 206 20.12 -6.88 16.77
CA ILE A 206 20.20 -7.48 15.42
C ILE A 206 20.50 -6.40 14.38
N LEU A 207 19.72 -5.32 14.37
CA LEU A 207 19.89 -4.23 13.41
C LEU A 207 21.24 -3.53 13.55
N ASP A 208 21.73 -3.28 14.75
CA ASP A 208 23.04 -2.70 14.99
C ASP A 208 24.17 -3.61 14.49
N SER A 209 24.04 -4.92 14.69
CA SER A 209 25.01 -5.90 14.18
C SER A 209 25.06 -5.91 12.65
N VAL A 210 23.90 -6.03 12.01
CA VAL A 210 23.77 -6.07 10.53
C VAL A 210 24.24 -4.73 9.94
N HIS A 211 23.82 -3.60 10.51
CA HIS A 211 24.21 -2.27 10.04
C HIS A 211 25.74 -2.08 10.08
N ARG A 212 26.40 -2.48 11.19
CA ARG A 212 27.86 -2.43 11.28
C ARG A 212 28.55 -3.30 10.23
N ALA A 213 28.06 -4.52 10.04
CA ALA A 213 28.62 -5.41 9.02
C ALA A 213 28.54 -4.81 7.61
N LYS A 214 27.46 -4.08 7.31
CA LYS A 214 27.23 -3.45 5.99
C LYS A 214 28.00 -2.14 5.79
N THR A 215 28.25 -1.39 6.84
CA THR A 215 28.76 -0.01 6.73
C THR A 215 30.18 0.17 7.29
N GLY A 216 30.70 -0.79 8.04
CA GLY A 216 31.94 -0.63 8.79
C GLY A 216 31.84 0.36 9.97
N ALA A 217 30.62 0.77 10.36
CA ALA A 217 30.40 1.73 11.43
C ALA A 217 30.87 1.20 12.79
N PRO A 218 31.44 2.07 13.69
CA PRO A 218 31.85 1.63 15.02
C PRO A 218 30.67 1.17 15.86
N ALA A 219 30.95 0.36 16.90
CA ALA A 219 29.92 -0.04 17.87
C ALA A 219 29.37 1.21 18.57
N ARG A 220 28.07 1.20 18.90
CA ARG A 220 27.51 2.21 19.81
C ARG A 220 28.15 2.03 21.20
N PRO A 221 28.53 3.11 21.90
CA PRO A 221 29.04 3.01 23.26
C PRO A 221 28.02 2.47 24.24
#